data_c3c58648a1bc6ce317e4ba575ca97837
#
_entry.id   c3c58648a1bc6ce317e4ba575ca97837
#
_cell.length_a   1.000
_cell.length_b   1.000
_cell.length_c   1.000
_cell.angle_alpha   90.00
_cell.angle_beta   90.00
_cell.angle_gamma   90.00
#
_symmetry.space_group_name_H-M   'P 1'
#
loop_
_entity.id
_entity.type
_entity.pdbx_description
1 polymer ?
#
loop_
_entity_poly.entity_id
_entity_poly.type
_entity_poly.pdbx_seq_one_letter_code
_entity_poly.pdbx_strand_id
1 'polypeptide(L)'
;MARRGNKAIRATVSMKIAPSEPLLALVNNYVKALRFALFWLKENVKNPKEKGVLGRVHEQLYEKLREEYDLPSKVAEDCYRDALSIYKGWYNNPRKGRFPRVYKPTVWLTPKASYNVDFDKMIVRIASVGELSILGYPRNLKDYMSWMMRESRLVIKDGKAFLKVVFEKGEESVEPKEVLL
;
A
#
# COMPACT_ATOMS: atom_id res chain seq x y z
N MET A 1 33.91 -6.93 8.25
CA MET A 1 32.84 -7.97 8.14
C MET A 1 31.50 -7.28 8.01
N ALA A 2 30.92 -7.35 6.85
CA ALA A 2 29.57 -6.83 6.64
C ALA A 2 28.58 -7.71 7.42
N ARG A 3 27.84 -7.11 8.36
CA ARG A 3 26.71 -7.78 9.01
C ARG A 3 25.70 -8.12 7.92
N ARG A 4 25.51 -9.38 7.60
CA ARG A 4 24.36 -9.83 6.83
C ARG A 4 23.12 -9.50 7.66
N GLY A 5 22.47 -8.39 7.33
CA GLY A 5 21.17 -8.09 7.89
C GLY A 5 20.23 -9.23 7.53
N ASN A 6 19.65 -9.87 8.52
CA ASN A 6 18.62 -10.87 8.32
C ASN A 6 17.48 -10.20 7.54
N LYS A 7 17.25 -10.64 6.30
CA LYS A 7 16.13 -10.14 5.51
C LYS A 7 14.83 -10.71 6.10
N ALA A 8 13.92 -9.84 6.50
CA ALA A 8 12.58 -10.24 6.88
C ALA A 8 11.94 -11.07 5.76
N ILE A 9 11.28 -12.16 6.10
CA ILE A 9 10.58 -13.02 5.15
C ILE A 9 9.22 -12.41 4.90
N ARG A 10 8.87 -12.19 3.62
CA ARG A 10 7.60 -11.64 3.19
C ARG A 10 6.86 -12.60 2.26
N ALA A 11 5.55 -12.62 2.38
CA ALA A 11 4.67 -13.35 1.49
C ALA A 11 3.47 -12.47 1.13
N THR A 12 3.00 -12.58 -0.10
CA THR A 12 1.81 -11.85 -0.56
C THR A 12 0.68 -12.82 -0.80
N VAL A 13 -0.47 -12.55 -0.19
CA VAL A 13 -1.70 -13.31 -0.39
C VAL A 13 -2.71 -12.44 -1.11
N SER A 14 -3.22 -12.92 -2.24
CA SER A 14 -4.27 -12.26 -3.01
C SER A 14 -5.63 -12.76 -2.54
N MET A 15 -6.46 -11.85 -2.04
CA MET A 15 -7.82 -12.12 -1.59
C MET A 15 -8.81 -11.43 -2.51
N LYS A 16 -9.72 -12.21 -3.09
CA LYS A 16 -10.84 -11.63 -3.83
C LYS A 16 -11.86 -11.05 -2.86
N ILE A 17 -12.26 -9.82 -3.06
CA ILE A 17 -13.25 -9.13 -2.25
C ILE A 17 -14.47 -8.73 -3.07
N ALA A 18 -15.63 -8.65 -2.42
CA ALA A 18 -16.85 -8.22 -3.08
C ALA A 18 -16.72 -6.75 -3.51
N PRO A 19 -16.88 -6.42 -4.79
CA PRO A 19 -16.84 -5.04 -5.24
C PRO A 19 -18.10 -4.28 -4.79
N SER A 20 -17.96 -2.98 -4.62
CA SER A 20 -19.08 -2.07 -4.34
C SER A 20 -18.88 -0.77 -5.09
N GLU A 21 -19.94 0.02 -5.26
CA GLU A 21 -19.80 1.34 -5.88
C GLU A 21 -18.88 2.27 -5.09
N PRO A 22 -18.95 2.35 -3.74
CA PRO A 22 -17.99 3.14 -2.98
C PRO A 22 -16.54 2.70 -3.16
N LEU A 23 -16.29 1.40 -3.30
CA LEU A 23 -14.95 0.88 -3.56
C LEU A 23 -14.42 1.33 -4.92
N LEU A 24 -15.24 1.20 -5.96
CA LEU A 24 -14.87 1.63 -7.31
C LEU A 24 -14.66 3.14 -7.38
N ALA A 25 -15.48 3.92 -6.68
CA ALA A 25 -15.32 5.37 -6.57
C ALA A 25 -14.00 5.74 -5.88
N LEU A 26 -13.66 5.05 -4.78
CA LEU A 26 -12.39 5.25 -4.08
C LEU A 26 -11.19 4.98 -5.01
N VAL A 27 -11.21 3.86 -5.72
CA VAL A 27 -10.13 3.50 -6.66
C VAL A 27 -9.98 4.52 -7.76
N ASN A 28 -11.08 4.96 -8.35
CA ASN A 28 -11.07 5.97 -9.41
C ASN A 28 -10.53 7.32 -8.91
N ASN A 29 -10.96 7.77 -7.75
CA ASN A 29 -10.49 9.00 -7.13
C ASN A 29 -9.00 8.91 -6.78
N TYR A 30 -8.56 7.77 -6.26
CA TYR A 30 -7.16 7.54 -5.93
C TYR A 30 -6.25 7.60 -7.16
N VAL A 31 -6.63 6.96 -8.25
CA VAL A 31 -5.84 6.97 -9.49
C VAL A 31 -5.70 8.40 -10.04
N LYS A 32 -6.77 9.17 -10.03
CA LYS A 32 -6.72 10.59 -10.43
C LYS A 32 -5.82 11.41 -9.51
N ALA A 33 -5.95 11.21 -8.20
CA ALA A 33 -5.13 11.88 -7.19
C ALA A 33 -3.65 11.52 -7.34
N LEU A 34 -3.35 10.25 -7.58
CA LEU A 34 -1.99 9.76 -7.78
C LEU A 34 -1.34 10.37 -9.02
N ARG A 35 -2.08 10.46 -10.12
CA ARG A 35 -1.62 11.16 -11.33
C ARG A 35 -1.31 12.62 -11.07
N PHE A 36 -2.18 13.30 -10.34
CA PHE A 36 -1.96 14.69 -9.94
C PHE A 36 -0.72 14.82 -9.05
N ALA A 37 -0.58 13.97 -8.04
CA ALA A 37 0.56 13.99 -7.11
C ALA A 37 1.89 13.75 -7.86
N LEU A 38 1.93 12.82 -8.79
CA LEU A 38 3.11 12.58 -9.63
C LEU A 38 3.46 13.78 -10.51
N PHE A 39 2.46 14.41 -11.13
CA PHE A 39 2.66 15.63 -11.91
C PHE A 39 3.23 16.77 -11.04
N TRP A 40 2.67 16.98 -9.86
CA TRP A 40 3.14 17.99 -8.91
C TRP A 40 4.60 17.72 -8.50
N LEU A 41 4.94 16.47 -8.19
CA LEU A 41 6.32 16.07 -7.84
C LEU A 41 7.30 16.36 -8.96
N LYS A 42 6.94 16.01 -10.19
CA LYS A 42 7.75 16.30 -11.38
C LYS A 42 8.07 17.79 -11.51
N GLU A 43 7.09 18.66 -11.28
CA GLU A 43 7.22 20.11 -11.45
C GLU A 43 7.93 20.79 -10.26
N ASN A 44 7.80 20.26 -9.05
CA ASN A 44 8.18 20.96 -7.82
C ASN A 44 9.35 20.30 -7.05
N VAL A 45 9.69 19.06 -7.34
CA VAL A 45 10.72 18.32 -6.60
C VAL A 45 11.78 17.80 -7.57
N LYS A 46 12.97 18.37 -7.52
CA LYS A 46 14.09 17.93 -8.38
C LYS A 46 14.72 16.64 -7.87
N ASN A 47 14.90 16.52 -6.56
CA ASN A 47 15.49 15.34 -5.92
C ASN A 47 14.54 14.77 -4.87
N PRO A 48 13.89 13.62 -5.14
CA PRO A 48 12.93 13.03 -4.21
C PRO A 48 13.56 12.45 -2.93
N LYS A 49 14.88 12.34 -2.90
CA LYS A 49 15.63 11.83 -1.75
C LYS A 49 16.08 12.94 -0.80
N GLU A 50 15.88 14.19 -1.17
CA GLU A 50 16.27 15.32 -0.35
C GLU A 50 15.56 15.29 1.01
N LYS A 51 16.30 15.66 2.05
CA LYS A 51 15.76 15.73 3.42
C LYS A 51 14.58 16.72 3.49
N GLY A 52 13.49 16.29 4.12
CA GLY A 52 12.30 17.12 4.31
C GLY A 52 11.30 17.10 3.14
N VAL A 53 11.57 16.37 2.07
CA VAL A 53 10.64 16.25 0.92
C VAL A 53 9.27 15.74 1.35
N LEU A 54 9.20 14.72 2.19
CA LEU A 54 7.93 14.14 2.64
C LEU A 54 7.07 15.18 3.38
N GLY A 55 7.65 15.97 4.27
CA GLY A 55 6.95 17.05 4.99
C GLY A 55 6.41 18.12 4.04
N ARG A 56 7.21 18.53 3.05
CA ARG A 56 6.82 19.51 2.04
C ARG A 56 5.70 18.99 1.14
N VAL A 57 5.76 17.72 0.76
CA VAL A 57 4.70 17.05 -0.01
C VAL A 57 3.40 17.00 0.79
N HIS A 58 3.47 16.67 2.07
CA HIS A 58 2.32 16.66 2.96
C HIS A 58 1.66 18.05 3.03
N GLU A 59 2.43 19.09 3.30
CA GLU A 59 1.93 20.47 3.39
C GLU A 59 1.24 20.93 2.11
N GLN A 60 1.77 20.55 0.95
CA GLN A 60 1.26 21.03 -0.35
C GLN A 60 0.12 20.19 -0.91
N LEU A 61 0.07 18.89 -0.62
CA LEU A 61 -0.85 17.98 -1.29
C LEU A 61 -1.96 17.41 -0.40
N TYR A 62 -1.76 17.31 0.91
CA TYR A 62 -2.68 16.59 1.79
C TYR A 62 -4.13 17.11 1.71
N GLU A 63 -4.36 18.39 1.94
CA GLU A 63 -5.70 18.96 1.90
C GLU A 63 -6.31 18.88 0.49
N LYS A 64 -5.52 19.12 -0.52
CA LYS A 64 -5.97 19.03 -1.91
C LYS A 64 -6.45 17.63 -2.28
N LEU A 65 -5.71 16.61 -1.87
CA LEU A 65 -6.10 15.21 -2.11
C LEU A 65 -7.38 14.85 -1.36
N ARG A 66 -7.60 15.42 -0.18
CA ARG A 66 -8.83 15.22 0.58
C ARG A 66 -10.03 15.95 -0.01
N GLU A 67 -9.88 17.21 -0.34
CA GLU A 67 -10.99 18.07 -0.74
C GLU A 67 -11.35 17.92 -2.22
N GLU A 68 -10.38 17.97 -3.12
CA GLU A 68 -10.64 17.91 -4.56
C GLU A 68 -10.79 16.47 -5.08
N TYR A 69 -10.11 15.51 -4.47
CA TYR A 69 -10.14 14.09 -4.88
C TYR A 69 -10.95 13.20 -3.94
N ASP A 70 -11.58 13.78 -2.93
CA ASP A 70 -12.46 13.07 -2.00
C ASP A 70 -11.82 11.83 -1.36
N LEU A 71 -10.54 11.93 -1.00
CA LEU A 71 -9.84 10.85 -0.34
C LEU A 71 -9.95 10.96 1.19
N PRO A 72 -10.22 9.86 1.92
CA PRO A 72 -10.12 9.85 3.37
C PRO A 72 -8.69 10.21 3.82
N SER A 73 -8.54 10.74 5.02
CA SER A 73 -7.26 11.25 5.51
C SER A 73 -6.10 10.27 5.37
N LYS A 74 -6.30 9.03 5.75
CA LYS A 74 -5.26 7.99 5.67
C LYS A 74 -4.97 7.54 4.25
N VAL A 75 -5.97 7.50 3.40
CA VAL A 75 -5.79 7.18 1.97
C VAL A 75 -5.09 8.34 1.24
N ALA A 76 -5.36 9.58 1.60
CA ALA A 76 -4.64 10.74 1.06
C ALA A 76 -3.14 10.66 1.41
N GLU A 77 -2.81 10.32 2.64
CA GLU A 77 -1.42 10.09 3.05
C GLU A 77 -0.78 8.94 2.27
N ASP A 78 -1.47 7.82 2.12
CA ASP A 78 -1.00 6.69 1.33
C ASP A 78 -0.76 7.10 -0.13
N CYS A 79 -1.63 7.93 -0.69
CA CYS A 79 -1.57 8.38 -2.08
C CYS A 79 -0.31 9.20 -2.37
N TYR A 80 -0.01 10.24 -1.58
CA TYR A 80 1.19 11.02 -1.85
C TYR A 80 2.48 10.26 -1.52
N ARG A 81 2.46 9.34 -0.56
CA ARG A 81 3.59 8.44 -0.28
C ARG A 81 3.83 7.47 -1.43
N ASP A 82 2.77 6.93 -2.01
CA ASP A 82 2.83 6.09 -3.21
C ASP A 82 3.44 6.84 -4.39
N ALA A 83 2.97 8.05 -4.64
CA ALA A 83 3.52 8.93 -5.68
C ALA A 83 5.02 9.18 -5.47
N LEU A 84 5.42 9.49 -4.23
CA LEU A 84 6.83 9.73 -3.89
C LEU A 84 7.68 8.47 -4.09
N SER A 85 7.15 7.30 -3.74
CA SER A 85 7.81 6.01 -3.96
C SER A 85 8.02 5.72 -5.44
N ILE A 86 7.01 5.96 -6.28
CA ILE A 86 7.09 5.80 -7.74
C ILE A 86 8.14 6.76 -8.32
N TYR A 87 8.15 8.01 -7.87
CA TYR A 87 9.14 9.01 -8.29
C TYR A 87 10.56 8.58 -7.91
N LYS A 88 10.77 8.13 -6.67
CA LYS A 88 12.09 7.64 -6.21
C LYS A 88 12.56 6.45 -7.02
N GLY A 89 11.68 5.50 -7.33
CA GLY A 89 12.01 4.36 -8.17
C GLY A 89 12.48 4.76 -9.56
N TRP A 90 11.79 5.69 -10.19
CA TRP A 90 12.20 6.25 -11.47
C TRP A 90 13.51 7.04 -11.39
N TYR A 91 13.65 7.89 -10.37
CA TYR A 91 14.83 8.72 -10.15
C TYR A 91 16.10 7.88 -9.93
N ASN A 92 15.97 6.76 -9.23
CA ASN A 92 17.07 5.85 -8.93
C ASN A 92 17.44 4.93 -10.10
N ASN A 93 16.61 4.84 -11.12
CA ASN A 93 16.90 4.00 -12.27
C ASN A 93 18.00 4.64 -13.13
N PRO A 94 19.16 3.97 -13.32
CA PRO A 94 20.25 4.51 -14.14
C PRO A 94 19.86 4.66 -15.61
N ARG A 95 18.86 3.90 -16.07
CA ARG A 95 18.31 3.99 -17.43
C ARG A 95 16.94 4.66 -17.39
N LYS A 96 16.88 5.92 -16.95
CA LYS A 96 15.65 6.67 -16.87
C LYS A 96 14.97 6.76 -18.23
N GLY A 97 13.81 6.15 -18.34
CA GLY A 97 12.91 6.34 -19.44
C GLY A 97 12.01 7.57 -19.25
N ARG A 98 10.83 7.53 -19.84
CA ARG A 98 9.81 8.57 -19.62
C ARG A 98 9.38 8.60 -18.15
N PHE A 99 8.98 9.78 -17.69
CA PHE A 99 8.42 9.93 -16.35
C PHE A 99 7.20 9.01 -16.18
N PRO A 100 7.04 8.33 -15.02
CA PRO A 100 6.00 7.34 -14.82
C PRO A 100 4.60 7.89 -15.03
N ARG A 101 3.76 7.11 -15.67
CA ARG A 101 2.31 7.34 -15.80
C ARG A 101 1.56 6.19 -15.14
N VAL A 102 0.52 6.54 -14.43
CA VAL A 102 -0.33 5.55 -13.74
C VAL A 102 -1.52 5.20 -14.62
N TYR A 103 -1.62 3.95 -15.00
CA TYR A 103 -2.74 3.42 -15.79
C TYR A 103 -3.54 2.37 -15.04
N LYS A 104 -2.91 1.63 -14.13
CA LYS A 104 -3.54 0.54 -13.40
C LYS A 104 -4.41 1.06 -12.27
N PRO A 105 -5.66 0.58 -12.13
CA PRO A 105 -6.53 0.95 -11.02
C PRO A 105 -6.11 0.20 -9.75
N THR A 106 -5.08 0.69 -9.10
CA THR A 106 -4.54 0.15 -7.86
C THR A 106 -4.49 1.20 -6.77
N VAL A 107 -4.74 0.79 -5.54
CA VAL A 107 -4.68 1.64 -4.34
C VAL A 107 -3.71 1.03 -3.34
N TRP A 108 -2.80 1.83 -2.82
CA TRP A 108 -1.97 1.43 -1.70
C TRP A 108 -2.70 1.67 -0.39
N LEU A 109 -2.75 0.66 0.47
CA LEU A 109 -3.41 0.72 1.77
C LEU A 109 -2.43 0.32 2.88
N THR A 110 -2.55 0.99 4.02
CA THR A 110 -1.73 0.75 5.20
C THR A 110 -2.55 0.05 6.28
N PRO A 111 -2.05 -1.06 6.89
CA PRO A 111 -2.81 -1.80 7.89
C PRO A 111 -3.09 -0.94 9.12
N LYS A 112 -4.26 -1.12 9.72
CA LYS A 112 -4.78 -0.39 10.88
C LYS A 112 -5.04 1.11 10.65
N ALA A 113 -4.62 1.66 9.51
CA ALA A 113 -4.83 3.06 9.14
C ALA A 113 -5.89 3.20 8.07
N SER A 114 -5.67 2.70 6.86
CA SER A 114 -6.61 2.78 5.75
C SER A 114 -7.36 1.48 5.46
N TYR A 115 -6.88 0.34 5.97
CA TYR A 115 -7.61 -0.93 5.90
C TYR A 115 -7.36 -1.80 7.12
N ASN A 116 -8.27 -2.74 7.34
CA ASN A 116 -8.12 -3.81 8.32
C ASN A 116 -8.85 -5.06 7.86
N VAL A 117 -8.39 -6.22 8.31
CA VAL A 117 -8.97 -7.52 7.96
C VAL A 117 -9.40 -8.24 9.22
N ASP A 118 -10.65 -8.70 9.24
CA ASP A 118 -11.17 -9.61 10.24
C ASP A 118 -11.24 -11.01 9.62
N PHE A 119 -10.28 -11.86 9.98
CA PHE A 119 -10.19 -13.21 9.43
C PHE A 119 -11.26 -14.16 9.99
N ASP A 120 -11.79 -13.89 11.16
CA ASP A 120 -12.86 -14.71 11.75
C ASP A 120 -14.17 -14.51 10.99
N LYS A 121 -14.47 -13.27 10.64
CA LYS A 121 -15.67 -12.90 9.88
C LYS A 121 -15.45 -12.90 8.38
N MET A 122 -14.20 -13.04 7.92
CA MET A 122 -13.83 -12.94 6.51
C MET A 122 -14.30 -11.62 5.87
N ILE A 123 -13.96 -10.52 6.52
CA ILE A 123 -14.35 -9.16 6.13
C ILE A 123 -13.11 -8.28 6.06
N VAL A 124 -13.07 -7.42 5.06
CA VAL A 124 -12.10 -6.32 4.95
C VAL A 124 -12.83 -5.01 5.22
N ARG A 125 -12.27 -4.17 6.08
CA ARG A 125 -12.70 -2.79 6.27
C ARG A 125 -11.75 -1.85 5.55
N ILE A 126 -12.29 -0.98 4.72
CA ILE A 126 -11.53 0.03 3.99
C ILE A 126 -12.08 1.41 4.32
N ALA A 127 -11.21 2.36 4.59
CA ALA A 127 -11.58 3.74 4.92
C ALA A 127 -12.53 4.33 3.86
N SER A 128 -13.61 4.96 4.29
CA SER A 128 -14.72 5.51 3.50
C SER A 128 -15.59 4.50 2.72
N VAL A 129 -15.18 3.26 2.62
CA VAL A 129 -15.93 2.22 1.90
C VAL A 129 -16.74 1.37 2.86
N GLY A 130 -16.21 1.08 4.04
CA GLY A 130 -16.82 0.21 5.03
C GLY A 130 -16.38 -1.24 4.89
N GLU A 131 -17.28 -2.16 5.22
CA GLU A 131 -17.01 -3.59 5.26
C GLU A 131 -17.31 -4.25 3.92
N LEU A 132 -16.38 -5.07 3.46
CA LEU A 132 -16.50 -5.87 2.24
C LEU A 132 -16.19 -7.33 2.54
N SER A 133 -17.01 -8.23 2.01
CA SER A 133 -16.80 -9.67 2.19
C SER A 133 -15.60 -10.15 1.40
N ILE A 134 -14.78 -11.01 2.03
CA ILE A 134 -13.76 -11.80 1.33
C ILE A 134 -14.47 -12.97 0.66
N LEU A 135 -14.30 -13.10 -0.65
CA LEU A 135 -14.92 -14.14 -1.45
C LEU A 135 -13.99 -15.36 -1.56
N GLY A 136 -14.43 -16.47 -1.02
CA GLY A 136 -13.63 -17.69 -0.97
C GLY A 136 -12.54 -17.62 0.09
N TYR A 137 -11.83 -18.73 0.28
CA TYR A 137 -10.72 -18.82 1.21
C TYR A 137 -9.42 -18.97 0.41
N PRO A 138 -8.50 -17.98 0.48
CA PRO A 138 -7.22 -18.08 -0.21
C PRO A 138 -6.42 -19.29 0.28
N ARG A 139 -5.89 -20.08 -0.65
CA ARG A 139 -5.20 -21.35 -0.32
C ARG A 139 -4.10 -21.21 0.73
N ASN A 140 -3.36 -20.12 0.66
CA ASN A 140 -2.19 -19.91 1.50
C ASN A 140 -2.45 -19.01 2.71
N LEU A 141 -3.67 -18.51 2.90
CA LEU A 141 -3.97 -17.59 3.99
C LEU A 141 -3.69 -18.22 5.35
N LYS A 142 -4.04 -19.47 5.53
CA LYS A 142 -3.84 -20.24 6.77
C LYS A 142 -2.38 -20.23 7.25
N ASP A 143 -1.43 -20.25 6.32
CA ASP A 143 0.00 -20.30 6.64
C ASP A 143 0.54 -18.94 7.12
N TYR A 144 -0.15 -17.84 6.79
CA TYR A 144 0.33 -16.49 7.05
C TYR A 144 -0.52 -15.68 8.03
N MET A 145 -1.64 -16.20 8.52
CA MET A 145 -2.55 -15.46 9.43
C MET A 145 -1.87 -15.02 10.73
N SER A 146 -0.87 -15.76 11.20
CA SER A 146 -0.09 -15.42 12.40
C SER A 146 1.05 -14.42 12.14
N TRP A 147 1.35 -14.14 10.87
CA TRP A 147 2.37 -13.19 10.50
C TRP A 147 1.86 -11.76 10.65
N MET A 148 2.77 -10.80 10.71
CA MET A 148 2.41 -9.40 10.74
C MET A 148 1.91 -8.93 9.37
N MET A 149 0.73 -8.32 9.35
CA MET A 149 0.16 -7.71 8.16
C MET A 149 0.84 -6.38 7.88
N ARG A 150 1.29 -6.20 6.65
CA ARG A 150 1.94 -4.99 6.16
C ARG A 150 1.03 -4.27 5.16
N GLU A 151 1.61 -3.37 4.38
CA GLU A 151 0.89 -2.67 3.32
C GLU A 151 0.22 -3.65 2.35
N SER A 152 -0.86 -3.21 1.74
CA SER A 152 -1.55 -3.98 0.71
C SER A 152 -1.80 -3.15 -0.55
N ARG A 153 -2.04 -3.85 -1.64
CA ARG A 153 -2.52 -3.27 -2.90
C ARG A 153 -3.92 -3.76 -3.19
N LEU A 154 -4.84 -2.81 -3.31
CA LEU A 154 -6.17 -3.08 -3.84
C LEU A 154 -6.10 -2.94 -5.36
N VAL A 155 -6.50 -3.98 -6.08
CA VAL A 155 -6.43 -4.02 -7.55
C VAL A 155 -7.81 -4.32 -8.12
N ILE A 156 -8.25 -3.52 -9.08
CA ILE A 156 -9.46 -3.82 -9.88
C ILE A 156 -9.01 -4.39 -11.21
N LYS A 157 -9.52 -5.56 -11.54
CA LYS A 157 -9.25 -6.24 -12.81
C LYS A 157 -10.50 -6.96 -13.30
N ASP A 158 -10.94 -6.63 -14.52
CA ASP A 158 -12.11 -7.26 -15.17
C ASP A 158 -13.37 -7.20 -14.28
N GLY A 159 -13.63 -6.06 -13.64
CA GLY A 159 -14.76 -5.86 -12.75
C GLY A 159 -14.65 -6.57 -11.39
N LYS A 160 -13.52 -7.21 -11.12
CA LYS A 160 -13.24 -7.91 -9.87
C LYS A 160 -12.27 -7.14 -9.02
N ALA A 161 -12.45 -7.21 -7.70
CA ALA A 161 -11.57 -6.55 -6.74
C ALA A 161 -10.70 -7.59 -6.01
N PHE A 162 -9.41 -7.32 -5.96
CA PHE A 162 -8.43 -8.16 -5.26
C PHE A 162 -7.65 -7.30 -4.27
N LEU A 163 -7.58 -7.78 -3.03
CA LEU A 163 -6.71 -7.20 -2.02
C LEU A 163 -5.45 -8.08 -1.90
N LYS A 164 -4.32 -7.55 -2.29
CA LYS A 164 -3.02 -8.23 -2.19
C LYS A 164 -2.33 -7.79 -0.92
N VAL A 165 -2.42 -8.60 0.12
CA VAL A 165 -1.86 -8.31 1.44
C VAL A 165 -0.47 -8.88 1.55
N VAL A 166 0.48 -8.05 1.98
CA VAL A 166 1.84 -8.49 2.31
C VAL A 166 1.88 -8.87 3.78
N PHE A 167 2.32 -10.10 4.05
CA PHE A 167 2.61 -10.60 5.38
C PHE A 167 4.11 -10.69 5.60
N GLU A 168 4.55 -10.35 6.79
CA GLU A 168 5.95 -10.40 7.19
C GLU A 168 6.11 -11.26 8.42
N LYS A 169 7.02 -12.21 8.35
CA LYS A 169 7.45 -12.97 9.51
C LYS A 169 8.55 -12.20 10.21
N GLY A 170 8.30 -11.82 11.45
CA GLY A 170 9.34 -11.26 12.30
C GLY A 170 10.48 -12.26 12.48
N GLU A 171 11.69 -11.77 12.69
CA GLU A 171 12.77 -12.63 13.12
C GLU A 171 12.30 -13.34 14.38
N GLU A 172 12.11 -14.66 14.30
CA GLU A 172 12.11 -15.45 15.51
C GLU A 172 13.49 -15.22 16.14
N SER A 173 13.50 -14.51 17.27
CA SER A 173 14.62 -14.62 18.17
C SER A 173 14.69 -16.11 18.50
N VAL A 174 15.64 -16.80 17.89
CA VAL A 174 16.00 -18.15 18.31
C VAL A 174 16.55 -17.96 19.72
N GLU A 175 15.67 -18.08 20.71
CA GLU A 175 16.17 -18.29 22.08
C GLU A 175 17.11 -19.47 21.99
N PRO A 176 18.37 -19.30 22.38
CA PRO A 176 19.26 -20.43 22.42
C PRO A 176 18.58 -21.47 23.31
N LYS A 177 18.24 -22.62 22.74
CA LYS A 177 17.79 -23.75 23.52
C LYS A 177 18.88 -23.96 24.58
N GLU A 178 18.56 -23.70 25.86
CA GLU A 178 19.43 -24.08 26.95
C GLU A 178 19.73 -25.55 26.76
N VAL A 179 20.98 -25.83 26.43
CA VAL A 179 21.47 -27.20 26.47
C VAL A 179 21.58 -27.54 27.96
N LEU A 180 20.56 -28.20 28.48
CA LEU A 180 20.63 -28.84 29.77
C LEU A 180 21.71 -29.92 29.67
N LEU A 181 22.82 -29.60 30.25
CA LEU A 181 23.84 -30.61 30.54
C LEU A 181 23.34 -31.55 31.63
#